data_c2cd0ead48c8e99994eac517558f632e
#
_entry.id   c2cd0ead48c8e99994eac517558f632e
#
_cell.length_a   1.000
_cell.length_b   1.000
_cell.length_c   1.000
_cell.angle_alpha   90.00
_cell.angle_beta   90.00
_cell.angle_gamma   90.00
#
_symmetry.space_group_name_H-M   'P 1'
#
loop_
_entity.id
_entity.type
_entity.pdbx_description
1 polymer ?
#
loop_
_entity_poly.entity_id
_entity_poly.type
_entity_poly.pdbx_seq_one_letter_code
_entity_poly.pdbx_strand_id
1 'polypeptide(L)'
;ERVGLDEAFVKVTLKDGSKEKIMHDMPDHKEGVKFVFQLLLDPKYGALKSLDEIDAVGHRIVQGGDLFEKSCIVTKEVEEGIESLIELAPVHNLGHLRGIKAVDALMPHTPQVTVFDNAFHSTMEPYAFLYAVPYEMYEKYHVRRYGFHGTSHRYVSHRACEFLGVDYKGQKIITCHIGNGASMAAIKDGKVVDTSM
;
A
#
# COMPACT_ATOMS: atom_id res chain seq x y z
N GLU A 1 4.57 3.14 -16.13
CA GLU A 1 5.50 2.00 -16.14
C GLU A 1 6.93 2.48 -16.39
N ARG A 2 7.96 1.76 -15.89
CA ARG A 2 9.40 2.03 -16.07
C ARG A 2 9.86 3.38 -15.51
N VAL A 3 9.28 3.83 -14.40
CA VAL A 3 9.73 5.04 -13.71
C VAL A 3 11.18 4.86 -13.26
N GLY A 4 12.04 5.84 -13.53
CA GLY A 4 13.48 5.79 -13.27
C GLY A 4 14.31 4.99 -14.30
N LEU A 5 13.70 4.56 -15.40
CA LEU A 5 14.33 3.82 -16.49
C LEU A 5 14.05 4.49 -17.83
N ASP A 6 14.90 4.20 -18.84
CA ASP A 6 14.68 4.66 -20.21
C ASP A 6 13.34 4.14 -20.76
N GLU A 7 12.76 4.89 -21.68
CA GLU A 7 11.49 4.60 -22.34
C GLU A 7 10.32 4.42 -21.36
N ALA A 8 10.29 5.26 -20.32
CA ALA A 8 9.17 5.31 -19.41
C ALA A 8 7.87 5.73 -20.12
N PHE A 9 6.73 5.21 -19.68
CA PHE A 9 5.45 5.48 -20.33
C PHE A 9 4.25 5.32 -19.38
N VAL A 10 3.14 5.93 -19.78
CA VAL A 10 1.81 5.70 -19.18
C VAL A 10 0.91 5.02 -20.19
N LYS A 11 0.17 3.99 -19.75
CA LYS A 11 -0.94 3.40 -20.52
C LYS A 11 -2.24 4.00 -20.03
N VAL A 12 -2.99 4.62 -20.94
CA VAL A 12 -4.31 5.17 -20.67
C VAL A 12 -5.35 4.29 -21.35
N THR A 13 -6.41 3.95 -20.61
CA THR A 13 -7.61 3.31 -21.17
C THR A 13 -8.70 4.35 -21.26
N LEU A 14 -9.16 4.65 -22.48
CA LEU A 14 -10.20 5.63 -22.74
C LEU A 14 -11.60 5.06 -22.44
N LYS A 15 -12.61 5.93 -22.41
CA LYS A 15 -14.02 5.55 -22.12
C LYS A 15 -14.60 4.54 -23.12
N ASP A 16 -14.12 4.54 -24.37
CA ASP A 16 -14.50 3.60 -25.40
C ASP A 16 -13.78 2.23 -25.30
N GLY A 17 -12.91 2.07 -24.31
CA GLY A 17 -12.10 0.88 -24.07
C GLY A 17 -10.80 0.83 -24.87
N SER A 18 -10.55 1.80 -25.75
CA SER A 18 -9.27 1.89 -26.46
C SER A 18 -8.12 2.19 -25.50
N LYS A 19 -6.90 1.75 -25.87
CA LYS A 19 -5.71 1.92 -25.03
C LYS A 19 -4.65 2.66 -25.81
N GLU A 20 -4.12 3.71 -25.19
CA GLU A 20 -2.99 4.45 -25.73
C GLU A 20 -1.78 4.35 -24.81
N LYS A 21 -0.60 4.27 -25.43
CA LYS A 21 0.70 4.31 -24.74
C LYS A 21 1.32 5.67 -24.99
N ILE A 22 1.54 6.42 -23.92
CA ILE A 22 2.09 7.77 -23.98
C ILE A 22 3.50 7.71 -23.39
N MET A 23 4.50 7.98 -24.23
CA MET A 23 5.89 8.04 -23.80
C MET A 23 6.14 9.36 -23.07
N HIS A 24 6.76 9.29 -21.92
CA HIS A 24 7.18 10.45 -21.14
C HIS A 24 8.39 10.08 -20.30
N ASP A 25 9.38 10.95 -20.26
CA ASP A 25 10.54 10.74 -19.38
C ASP A 25 10.12 10.96 -17.92
N MET A 26 10.27 9.92 -17.13
CA MET A 26 9.91 9.92 -15.70
C MET A 26 11.12 9.46 -14.88
N PRO A 27 12.10 10.36 -14.66
CA PRO A 27 13.34 10.02 -13.95
C PRO A 27 13.09 9.58 -12.51
N ASP A 28 11.99 10.00 -11.92
CA ASP A 28 11.59 9.62 -10.57
C ASP A 28 10.05 9.54 -10.40
N HIS A 29 9.64 9.09 -9.23
CA HIS A 29 8.21 8.97 -8.89
C HIS A 29 7.50 10.33 -8.83
N LYS A 30 8.19 11.41 -8.49
CA LYS A 30 7.62 12.76 -8.43
C LYS A 30 7.17 13.22 -9.83
N GLU A 31 8.04 13.06 -10.82
CA GLU A 31 7.68 13.39 -12.20
C GLU A 31 6.59 12.44 -12.73
N GLY A 32 6.66 11.16 -12.39
CA GLY A 32 5.62 10.19 -12.74
C GLY A 32 4.25 10.56 -12.19
N VAL A 33 4.14 10.93 -10.92
CA VAL A 33 2.88 11.39 -10.28
C VAL A 33 2.39 12.67 -10.94
N LYS A 34 3.26 13.65 -11.13
CA LYS A 34 2.93 14.91 -11.81
C LYS A 34 2.38 14.68 -13.21
N PHE A 35 3.01 13.81 -13.99
CA PHE A 35 2.55 13.48 -15.34
C PHE A 35 1.18 12.78 -15.32
N VAL A 36 0.93 11.88 -14.38
CA VAL A 36 -0.40 11.26 -14.21
C VAL A 36 -1.47 12.33 -13.93
N PHE A 37 -1.20 13.30 -13.05
CA PHE A 37 -2.14 14.40 -12.80
C PHE A 37 -2.36 15.29 -14.02
N GLN A 38 -1.33 15.55 -14.81
CA GLN A 38 -1.49 16.28 -16.09
C GLN A 38 -2.42 15.50 -17.04
N LEU A 39 -2.26 14.18 -17.16
CA LEU A 39 -3.15 13.35 -17.98
C LEU A 39 -4.58 13.31 -17.45
N LEU A 40 -4.79 13.33 -16.13
CA LEU A 40 -6.14 13.38 -15.55
C LEU A 40 -6.88 14.68 -15.89
N LEU A 41 -6.16 15.78 -16.13
CA LEU A 41 -6.70 17.09 -16.53
C LEU A 41 -6.69 17.30 -18.04
N ASP A 42 -6.08 16.43 -18.82
CA ASP A 42 -5.97 16.57 -20.28
C ASP A 42 -7.34 16.42 -20.95
N PRO A 43 -7.73 17.30 -21.89
CA PRO A 43 -9.02 17.24 -22.58
C PRO A 43 -9.31 15.92 -23.29
N LYS A 44 -8.27 15.22 -23.76
CA LYS A 44 -8.40 13.94 -24.47
C LYS A 44 -8.44 12.75 -23.53
N TYR A 45 -7.54 12.75 -22.53
CA TYR A 45 -7.30 11.59 -21.68
C TYR A 45 -7.98 11.71 -20.32
N GLY A 46 -8.23 12.92 -19.88
CA GLY A 46 -8.62 13.23 -18.51
C GLY A 46 -10.06 12.89 -18.18
N ALA A 47 -10.28 12.71 -16.89
CA ALA A 47 -11.59 12.52 -16.31
C ALA A 47 -11.99 13.69 -15.40
N LEU A 48 -11.06 14.61 -15.13
CA LEU A 48 -11.21 15.72 -14.19
C LEU A 48 -11.10 17.05 -14.92
N LYS A 49 -11.81 18.06 -14.43
CA LYS A 49 -11.70 19.46 -14.86
C LYS A 49 -10.71 20.25 -14.01
N SER A 50 -10.57 19.87 -12.74
CA SER A 50 -9.66 20.44 -11.77
C SER A 50 -9.20 19.36 -10.79
N LEU A 51 -8.02 19.52 -10.19
CA LEU A 51 -7.57 18.67 -9.08
C LEU A 51 -8.43 18.86 -7.82
N ASP A 52 -9.16 19.97 -7.71
CA ASP A 52 -10.09 20.23 -6.60
C ASP A 52 -11.31 19.27 -6.59
N GLU A 53 -11.51 18.50 -7.66
CA GLU A 53 -12.51 17.42 -7.69
C GLU A 53 -12.05 16.17 -6.94
N ILE A 54 -10.78 16.12 -6.47
CA ILE A 54 -10.23 15.00 -5.72
C ILE A 54 -10.47 15.24 -4.22
N ASP A 55 -11.36 14.48 -3.63
CA ASP A 55 -11.71 14.61 -2.22
C ASP A 55 -10.64 14.04 -1.26
N ALA A 56 -9.91 13.01 -1.67
CA ALA A 56 -8.86 12.39 -0.86
C ALA A 56 -7.90 11.55 -1.70
N VAL A 57 -6.70 11.30 -1.16
CA VAL A 57 -5.69 10.41 -1.77
C VAL A 57 -5.33 9.28 -0.81
N GLY A 58 -5.41 8.03 -1.30
CA GLY A 58 -4.96 6.85 -0.57
C GLY A 58 -3.58 6.39 -1.03
N HIS A 59 -2.67 6.19 -0.07
CA HIS A 59 -1.32 5.67 -0.31
C HIS A 59 -1.18 4.27 0.26
N ARG A 60 -0.80 3.30 -0.57
CA ARG A 60 -0.33 2.01 -0.10
C ARG A 60 1.09 2.18 0.44
N ILE A 61 1.33 1.72 1.67
CA ILE A 61 2.65 1.67 2.31
C ILE A 61 2.97 0.21 2.63
N VAL A 62 4.09 -0.28 2.13
CA VAL A 62 4.45 -1.70 2.30
C VAL A 62 4.81 -2.00 3.75
N GLN A 63 5.64 -1.17 4.40
CA GLN A 63 6.13 -1.44 5.74
C GLN A 63 5.74 -0.34 6.73
N GLY A 64 4.89 -0.70 7.68
CA GLY A 64 4.48 0.15 8.79
C GLY A 64 5.12 -0.25 10.13
N GLY A 65 5.97 -1.27 10.13
CA GLY A 65 6.61 -1.77 11.36
C GLY A 65 5.59 -2.24 12.39
N ASP A 66 5.92 -2.05 13.62
CA ASP A 66 5.04 -2.14 14.78
C ASP A 66 4.49 -0.75 15.22
N LEU A 67 4.78 0.30 14.43
CA LEU A 67 4.30 1.66 14.68
C LEU A 67 2.86 1.87 14.17
N PHE A 68 2.48 1.21 13.08
CA PHE A 68 1.20 1.45 12.41
C PHE A 68 0.35 0.19 12.33
N GLU A 69 -0.63 0.08 13.23
CA GLU A 69 -1.58 -1.03 13.28
C GLU A 69 -2.86 -0.81 12.46
N LYS A 70 -3.02 0.39 11.87
CA LYS A 70 -4.19 0.80 11.10
C LYS A 70 -3.85 1.89 10.10
N SER A 71 -4.79 2.17 9.20
CA SER A 71 -4.69 3.32 8.30
C SER A 71 -4.66 4.62 9.07
N CYS A 72 -3.85 5.58 8.63
CA CYS A 72 -3.67 6.88 9.27
C CYS A 72 -3.82 8.01 8.26
N ILE A 73 -4.34 9.15 8.70
CA ILE A 73 -4.23 10.40 7.94
C ILE A 73 -2.76 10.79 7.93
N VAL A 74 -2.27 11.22 6.78
CA VAL A 74 -0.89 11.69 6.65
C VAL A 74 -0.72 12.96 7.47
N THR A 75 0.23 12.92 8.38
CA THR A 75 0.75 14.05 9.16
C THR A 75 2.26 13.98 9.11
N LYS A 76 2.93 15.02 9.61
CA LYS A 76 4.39 15.04 9.71
C LYS A 76 4.92 13.86 10.53
N GLU A 77 4.25 13.52 11.62
CA GLU A 77 4.62 12.40 12.49
C GLU A 77 4.47 11.05 11.76
N VAL A 78 3.46 10.91 10.89
CA VAL A 78 3.28 9.70 10.06
C VAL A 78 4.38 9.61 9.01
N GLU A 79 4.76 10.71 8.37
CA GLU A 79 5.90 10.72 7.42
C GLU A 79 7.21 10.36 8.13
N GLU A 80 7.51 10.97 9.27
CA GLU A 80 8.70 10.67 10.08
C GLU A 80 8.71 9.20 10.53
N GLY A 81 7.56 8.66 10.92
CA GLY A 81 7.40 7.25 11.25
C GLY A 81 7.71 6.33 10.07
N ILE A 82 7.20 6.62 8.88
CA ILE A 82 7.50 5.85 7.66
C ILE A 82 8.99 5.97 7.31
N GLU A 83 9.58 7.15 7.47
CA GLU A 83 11.01 7.40 7.22
C GLU A 83 11.90 6.57 8.14
N SER A 84 11.55 6.45 9.42
CA SER A 84 12.30 5.62 10.39
C SER A 84 12.29 4.13 10.04
N LEU A 85 11.33 3.68 9.23
CA LEU A 85 11.18 2.28 8.79
C LEU A 85 11.80 2.00 7.41
N ILE A 86 12.55 2.94 6.84
CA ILE A 86 13.19 2.76 5.52
C ILE A 86 14.14 1.56 5.53
N GLU A 87 14.88 1.32 6.62
CA GLU A 87 15.80 0.20 6.72
C GLU A 87 15.10 -1.17 6.62
N LEU A 88 13.84 -1.27 7.05
CA LEU A 88 13.05 -2.51 6.93
C LEU A 88 12.52 -2.73 5.51
N ALA A 89 12.35 -1.68 4.72
CA ALA A 89 11.86 -1.76 3.34
C ALA A 89 12.44 -0.63 2.46
N PRO A 90 13.77 -0.62 2.22
CA PRO A 90 14.45 0.53 1.62
C PRO A 90 13.97 0.85 0.20
N VAL A 91 13.65 -0.16 -0.60
CA VAL A 91 13.16 0.03 -1.98
C VAL A 91 11.74 0.62 -1.99
N HIS A 92 10.89 0.18 -1.06
CA HIS A 92 9.47 0.55 -1.06
C HIS A 92 9.20 1.86 -0.30
N ASN A 93 9.59 1.94 0.98
CA ASN A 93 9.21 3.08 1.82
C ASN A 93 9.76 4.41 1.33
N LEU A 94 10.97 4.42 0.77
CA LEU A 94 11.51 5.63 0.15
C LEU A 94 10.66 6.10 -1.04
N GLY A 95 10.22 5.17 -1.89
CA GLY A 95 9.31 5.47 -3.01
C GLY A 95 7.95 5.97 -2.54
N HIS A 96 7.41 5.38 -1.47
CA HIS A 96 6.13 5.79 -0.88
C HIS A 96 6.18 7.21 -0.32
N LEU A 97 7.22 7.55 0.44
CA LEU A 97 7.41 8.92 0.94
C LEU A 97 7.53 9.95 -0.18
N ARG A 98 8.25 9.61 -1.26
CA ARG A 98 8.33 10.48 -2.44
C ARG A 98 6.96 10.69 -3.08
N GLY A 99 6.12 9.65 -3.12
CA GLY A 99 4.74 9.74 -3.60
C GLY A 99 3.87 10.66 -2.73
N ILE A 100 3.94 10.52 -1.41
CA ILE A 100 3.22 11.38 -0.46
C ILE A 100 3.63 12.85 -0.64
N LYS A 101 4.93 13.13 -0.63
CA LYS A 101 5.48 14.49 -0.81
C LYS A 101 5.15 15.09 -2.17
N ALA A 102 5.05 14.27 -3.22
CA ALA A 102 4.64 14.74 -4.55
C ALA A 102 3.17 15.17 -4.58
N VAL A 103 2.30 14.40 -3.92
CA VAL A 103 0.88 14.75 -3.77
C VAL A 103 0.71 16.02 -2.92
N ASP A 104 1.42 16.12 -1.81
CA ASP A 104 1.38 17.29 -0.92
C ASP A 104 1.76 18.59 -1.67
N ALA A 105 2.79 18.51 -2.51
CA ALA A 105 3.22 19.65 -3.32
C ALA A 105 2.21 20.08 -4.40
N LEU A 106 1.40 19.14 -4.91
CA LEU A 106 0.42 19.41 -5.98
C LEU A 106 -0.99 19.71 -5.43
N MET A 107 -1.33 19.15 -4.29
CA MET A 107 -2.65 19.23 -3.68
C MET A 107 -2.53 19.39 -2.15
N PRO A 108 -1.99 20.53 -1.65
CA PRO A 108 -1.63 20.71 -0.24
C PRO A 108 -2.83 20.72 0.73
N HIS A 109 -4.05 20.83 0.21
CA HIS A 109 -5.29 20.87 1.00
C HIS A 109 -6.09 19.57 0.91
N THR A 110 -5.70 18.63 0.04
CA THR A 110 -6.41 17.36 -0.13
C THR A 110 -5.95 16.37 0.93
N PRO A 111 -6.89 15.81 1.73
CA PRO A 111 -6.54 14.82 2.74
C PRO A 111 -5.85 13.60 2.12
N GLN A 112 -4.77 13.15 2.73
CA GLN A 112 -4.04 11.96 2.34
C GLN A 112 -4.14 10.90 3.43
N VAL A 113 -4.29 9.63 3.06
CA VAL A 113 -4.42 8.50 3.98
C VAL A 113 -3.40 7.42 3.61
N THR A 114 -2.66 6.93 4.59
CA THR A 114 -1.78 5.77 4.45
C THR A 114 -2.48 4.48 4.82
N VAL A 115 -2.28 3.44 4.01
CA VAL A 115 -2.80 2.08 4.24
C VAL A 115 -1.60 1.13 4.24
N PHE A 116 -1.31 0.53 5.38
CA PHE A 116 -0.12 -0.29 5.58
C PHE A 116 -0.39 -1.76 5.29
N ASP A 117 0.45 -2.39 4.49
CA ASP A 117 0.32 -3.80 4.10
C ASP A 117 0.38 -4.76 5.29
N ASN A 118 1.18 -4.43 6.30
CA ASN A 118 1.33 -5.25 7.49
C ASN A 118 0.28 -4.97 8.58
N ALA A 119 -0.50 -3.90 8.50
CA ALA A 119 -1.42 -3.50 9.56
C ALA A 119 -2.50 -4.57 9.87
N PHE A 120 -2.99 -5.28 8.86
CA PHE A 120 -3.97 -6.37 9.08
C PHE A 120 -3.39 -7.55 9.87
N HIS A 121 -2.05 -7.71 9.85
CA HIS A 121 -1.31 -8.75 10.55
C HIS A 121 -0.86 -8.35 11.97
N SER A 122 -1.15 -7.12 12.42
CA SER A 122 -0.76 -6.63 13.75
C SER A 122 -1.39 -7.43 14.91
N THR A 123 -2.41 -8.23 14.62
CA THR A 123 -3.08 -9.09 15.60
C THR A 123 -2.38 -10.42 15.88
N MET A 124 -1.27 -10.72 15.21
CA MET A 124 -0.49 -11.93 15.47
C MET A 124 0.14 -11.88 16.87
N GLU A 125 0.07 -13.01 17.57
CA GLU A 125 0.69 -13.17 18.88
C GLU A 125 2.23 -13.38 18.78
N PRO A 126 3.00 -13.11 19.83
CA PRO A 126 4.45 -13.24 19.81
C PRO A 126 4.97 -14.58 19.30
N TYR A 127 4.32 -15.69 19.65
CA TYR A 127 4.71 -17.02 19.18
C TYR A 127 4.57 -17.20 17.65
N ALA A 128 3.76 -16.38 16.99
CA ALA A 128 3.57 -16.42 15.53
C ALA A 128 4.51 -15.45 14.79
N PHE A 129 4.86 -14.31 15.39
CA PHE A 129 5.70 -13.33 14.71
C PHE A 129 7.19 -13.38 15.08
N LEU A 130 7.57 -13.92 16.25
CA LEU A 130 8.97 -14.01 16.64
C LEU A 130 9.66 -15.18 15.94
N TYR A 131 10.86 -14.93 15.45
CA TYR A 131 11.72 -15.99 14.93
C TYR A 131 12.54 -16.63 16.07
N ALA A 132 12.94 -17.89 15.89
CA ALA A 132 13.80 -18.63 16.83
C ALA A 132 15.27 -18.18 16.70
N VAL A 133 15.53 -16.90 16.97
CA VAL A 133 16.84 -16.25 16.99
C VAL A 133 16.99 -15.52 18.33
N PRO A 134 18.20 -15.05 18.72
CA PRO A 134 18.35 -14.26 19.94
C PRO A 134 17.34 -13.09 19.98
N TYR A 135 16.67 -12.91 21.11
CA TYR A 135 15.59 -11.93 21.29
C TYR A 135 16.04 -10.49 21.01
N GLU A 136 17.33 -10.21 21.22
CA GLU A 136 17.94 -8.92 20.84
C GLU A 136 17.76 -8.54 19.36
N MET A 137 17.62 -9.53 18.48
CA MET A 137 17.38 -9.29 17.06
C MET A 137 16.02 -8.61 16.84
N TYR A 138 15.03 -8.98 17.64
CA TYR A 138 13.74 -8.28 17.64
C TYR A 138 13.84 -6.92 18.30
N GLU A 139 14.40 -6.85 19.53
CA GLU A 139 14.43 -5.59 20.30
C GLU A 139 15.24 -4.47 19.64
N LYS A 140 16.38 -4.81 19.05
CA LYS A 140 17.32 -3.82 18.49
C LYS A 140 17.13 -3.58 16.99
N TYR A 141 16.73 -4.62 16.25
CA TYR A 141 16.72 -4.58 14.79
C TYR A 141 15.33 -4.86 14.18
N HIS A 142 14.30 -4.99 15.03
CA HIS A 142 12.92 -5.25 14.63
C HIS A 142 12.77 -6.49 13.73
N VAL A 143 13.64 -7.50 13.91
CA VAL A 143 13.62 -8.75 13.16
C VAL A 143 12.46 -9.61 13.64
N ARG A 144 11.40 -9.64 12.85
CA ARG A 144 10.18 -10.42 13.10
C ARG A 144 9.44 -10.69 11.79
N ARG A 145 8.46 -11.59 11.84
CA ARG A 145 7.47 -11.73 10.78
C ARG A 145 6.46 -10.59 10.86
N TYR A 146 6.28 -9.84 9.79
CA TYR A 146 5.33 -8.73 9.73
C TYR A 146 4.03 -9.11 9.04
N GLY A 147 4.11 -9.88 7.95
CA GLY A 147 3.02 -10.14 7.04
C GLY A 147 2.75 -8.96 6.10
N PHE A 148 2.40 -9.28 4.86
CA PHE A 148 2.18 -8.28 3.81
C PHE A 148 0.90 -8.61 3.04
N HIS A 149 0.55 -7.76 2.08
CA HIS A 149 -0.69 -7.84 1.32
C HIS A 149 -1.95 -7.78 2.20
N GLY A 150 -1.86 -7.15 3.35
CA GLY A 150 -2.93 -7.13 4.37
C GLY A 150 -4.24 -6.57 3.85
N THR A 151 -4.22 -5.55 2.99
CA THR A 151 -5.41 -5.01 2.34
C THR A 151 -6.12 -6.08 1.50
N SER A 152 -5.37 -6.89 0.75
CA SER A 152 -5.90 -8.00 -0.04
C SER A 152 -6.48 -9.09 0.86
N HIS A 153 -5.73 -9.54 1.86
CA HIS A 153 -6.18 -10.58 2.79
C HIS A 153 -7.45 -10.17 3.54
N ARG A 154 -7.50 -8.92 4.01
CA ARG A 154 -8.68 -8.36 4.66
C ARG A 154 -9.88 -8.34 3.71
N TYR A 155 -9.72 -7.79 2.52
CA TYR A 155 -10.81 -7.68 1.55
C TYR A 155 -11.34 -9.04 1.14
N VAL A 156 -10.47 -9.98 0.73
CA VAL A 156 -10.86 -11.30 0.25
C VAL A 156 -11.55 -12.10 1.34
N SER A 157 -11.06 -12.06 2.57
CA SER A 157 -11.68 -12.79 3.69
C SER A 157 -13.08 -12.27 4.02
N HIS A 158 -13.30 -10.95 4.01
CA HIS A 158 -14.62 -10.36 4.17
C HIS A 158 -15.55 -10.72 3.02
N ARG A 159 -15.08 -10.56 1.77
CA ARG A 159 -15.89 -10.88 0.59
C ARG A 159 -16.29 -12.36 0.51
N ALA A 160 -15.41 -13.26 0.94
CA ALA A 160 -15.74 -14.69 1.00
C ALA A 160 -16.92 -14.94 1.94
N CYS A 161 -16.94 -14.34 3.12
CA CYS A 161 -18.05 -14.48 4.07
C CYS A 161 -19.34 -13.84 3.54
N GLU A 162 -19.28 -12.65 2.96
CA GLU A 162 -20.43 -12.00 2.32
C GLU A 162 -21.01 -12.87 1.20
N PHE A 163 -20.16 -13.41 0.34
CA PHE A 163 -20.57 -14.27 -0.78
C PHE A 163 -21.23 -15.56 -0.30
N LEU A 164 -20.74 -16.14 0.80
CA LEU A 164 -21.30 -17.35 1.40
C LEU A 164 -22.51 -17.08 2.32
N GLY A 165 -22.82 -15.83 2.61
CA GLY A 165 -23.90 -15.45 3.52
C GLY A 165 -23.64 -15.87 4.98
N VAL A 166 -22.38 -15.91 5.40
CA VAL A 166 -21.98 -16.27 6.78
C VAL A 166 -21.39 -15.07 7.51
N ASP A 167 -21.52 -15.04 8.84
CA ASP A 167 -20.89 -14.04 9.67
C ASP A 167 -19.35 -14.20 9.60
N TYR A 168 -18.65 -13.09 9.49
CA TYR A 168 -17.19 -13.05 9.49
C TYR A 168 -16.60 -13.52 10.84
N LYS A 169 -17.27 -13.18 11.93
CA LYS A 169 -16.94 -13.63 13.27
C LYS A 169 -17.31 -15.11 13.43
N GLY A 170 -16.42 -15.90 14.01
CA GLY A 170 -16.60 -17.34 14.17
C GLY A 170 -15.96 -18.17 13.05
N GLN A 171 -15.50 -17.55 11.96
CA GLN A 171 -14.89 -18.26 10.84
C GLN A 171 -13.38 -18.46 11.03
N LYS A 172 -12.87 -19.55 10.45
CA LYS A 172 -11.46 -19.84 10.24
C LYS A 172 -11.22 -19.83 8.74
N ILE A 173 -10.43 -18.88 8.26
CA ILE A 173 -10.25 -18.62 6.83
C ILE A 173 -8.76 -18.63 6.51
N ILE A 174 -8.40 -19.26 5.40
CA ILE A 174 -7.08 -19.10 4.79
C ILE A 174 -7.27 -18.32 3.50
N THR A 175 -6.57 -17.22 3.37
CA THR A 175 -6.54 -16.43 2.13
C THR A 175 -5.19 -16.57 1.46
N CYS A 176 -5.20 -16.67 0.12
CA CYS A 176 -4.02 -16.78 -0.70
C CYS A 176 -3.97 -15.56 -1.64
N HIS A 177 -2.96 -14.73 -1.48
CA HIS A 177 -2.63 -13.66 -2.41
C HIS A 177 -1.51 -14.16 -3.32
N ILE A 178 -1.80 -14.36 -4.61
CA ILE A 178 -0.86 -14.90 -5.58
C ILE A 178 -0.69 -13.90 -6.71
N GLY A 179 0.45 -13.23 -6.73
CA GLY A 179 0.85 -12.23 -7.72
C GLY A 179 2.36 -12.29 -7.95
N ASN A 180 3.00 -11.18 -8.27
CA ASN A 180 4.47 -11.09 -8.28
C ASN A 180 5.05 -11.40 -6.90
N GLY A 181 4.44 -10.85 -5.84
CA GLY A 181 4.60 -11.33 -4.48
C GLY A 181 3.49 -12.32 -4.15
N ALA A 182 3.78 -13.31 -3.33
CA ALA A 182 2.81 -14.30 -2.90
C ALA A 182 2.85 -14.47 -1.39
N SER A 183 1.68 -14.49 -0.76
CA SER A 183 1.53 -14.75 0.67
C SER A 183 0.22 -15.45 0.99
N MET A 184 0.21 -16.12 2.14
CA MET A 184 -0.98 -16.72 2.73
C MET A 184 -1.19 -16.12 4.12
N ALA A 185 -2.44 -15.95 4.52
CA ALA A 185 -2.80 -15.54 5.87
C ALA A 185 -3.84 -16.49 6.46
N ALA A 186 -3.61 -16.94 7.69
CA ALA A 186 -4.57 -17.65 8.49
C ALA A 186 -5.33 -16.65 9.37
N ILE A 187 -6.64 -16.63 9.23
CA ILE A 187 -7.54 -15.68 9.88
C ILE A 187 -8.53 -16.44 10.74
N LYS A 188 -8.66 -16.04 11.99
CA LYS A 188 -9.65 -16.59 12.93
C LYS A 188 -10.42 -15.44 13.56
N ASP A 189 -11.72 -15.50 13.53
CA ASP A 189 -12.60 -14.48 14.12
C ASP A 189 -12.30 -13.05 13.62
N GLY A 190 -11.89 -12.92 12.35
CA GLY A 190 -11.53 -11.65 11.74
C GLY A 190 -10.12 -11.13 12.06
N LYS A 191 -9.30 -11.88 12.79
CA LYS A 191 -7.93 -11.55 13.17
C LYS A 191 -6.94 -12.50 12.49
N VAL A 192 -5.85 -11.95 11.97
CA VAL A 192 -4.75 -12.78 11.47
C VAL A 192 -4.07 -13.44 12.68
N VAL A 193 -3.91 -14.76 12.60
CA VAL A 193 -3.24 -15.57 13.62
C VAL A 193 -1.89 -16.09 13.16
N ASP A 194 -1.68 -16.18 11.84
CA ASP A 194 -0.40 -16.54 11.23
C ASP A 194 -0.35 -16.09 9.77
N THR A 195 0.86 -16.00 9.20
CA THR A 195 1.09 -15.66 7.79
C THR A 195 2.38 -16.31 7.30
N SER A 196 2.47 -16.50 5.99
CA SER A 196 3.64 -17.12 5.35
C SER A 196 4.79 -16.12 5.09
N MET A 197 4.59 -14.81 5.29
CA MET A 197 5.57 -13.79 4.88
C MET A 197 5.84 -12.79 6.01
#